data_375be9367cd3a797e740dbe495af0eb3
#
_entry.id   375be9367cd3a797e740dbe495af0eb3
#
_cell.length_a   1.000
_cell.length_b   1.000
_cell.length_c   1.000
_cell.angle_alpha   90.00
_cell.angle_beta   90.00
_cell.angle_gamma   90.00
#
_symmetry.space_group_name_H-M   'P 1'
#
loop_
_entity.id
_entity.type
_entity.pdbx_description
1 polymer ?
#
loop_
_entity_poly.entity_id
_entity_poly.type
_entity_poly.pdbx_seq_one_letter_code
_entity_poly.pdbx_strand_id
1 'polypeptide(L)'
;MKKLIVVAVAAIVFIANIQAQNKKWSLKECIDYAILHNIEVKQSQNRIKSLKVERNTLKSSFLPDLNVGASQRFSFGRALNQDNTYEDSNIQNSSFSASAEMPLFTGFKTSASITRNKFDILAAEANKELIENNLSLNVTNY
;
A
#
# COMPACT_ATOMS: atom_id res chain seq x y z
N MET A 1 -46.10 -10.17 41.46
CA MET A 1 -46.61 -10.93 40.30
C MET A 1 -46.35 -10.19 38.98
N LYS A 2 -46.73 -8.94 38.78
CA LYS A 2 -46.48 -8.19 37.50
C LYS A 2 -45.01 -8.11 37.09
N LYS A 3 -44.06 -7.92 38.00
CA LYS A 3 -42.60 -7.87 37.69
C LYS A 3 -42.05 -9.23 37.24
N LEU A 4 -42.53 -10.33 37.76
CA LEU A 4 -42.13 -11.67 37.35
C LEU A 4 -42.60 -12.00 35.95
N ILE A 5 -43.80 -11.57 35.58
CA ILE A 5 -44.35 -11.77 34.22
C ILE A 5 -43.51 -10.97 33.17
N VAL A 6 -43.09 -9.73 33.50
CA VAL A 6 -42.25 -8.92 32.61
C VAL A 6 -40.88 -9.56 32.37
N VAL A 7 -40.27 -10.12 33.43
CA VAL A 7 -38.99 -10.81 33.31
C VAL A 7 -39.13 -12.11 32.48
N ALA A 8 -40.21 -12.85 32.65
CA ALA A 8 -40.47 -14.05 31.86
C ALA A 8 -40.71 -13.74 30.37
N VAL A 9 -41.44 -12.68 30.06
CA VAL A 9 -41.68 -12.22 28.67
C VAL A 9 -40.38 -11.73 28.05
N ALA A 10 -39.53 -10.97 28.78
CA ALA A 10 -38.22 -10.53 28.28
C ALA A 10 -37.29 -11.71 27.99
N ALA A 11 -37.29 -12.74 28.83
CA ALA A 11 -36.49 -13.96 28.60
C ALA A 11 -36.93 -14.73 27.33
N ILE A 12 -38.24 -14.83 27.08
CA ILE A 12 -38.81 -15.49 25.90
C ILE A 12 -38.45 -14.73 24.61
N VAL A 13 -38.48 -13.41 24.62
CA VAL A 13 -38.06 -12.54 23.48
C VAL A 13 -36.57 -12.69 23.19
N PHE A 14 -35.73 -12.90 24.18
CA PHE A 14 -34.28 -13.14 23.98
C PHE A 14 -34.00 -14.52 23.34
N ILE A 15 -34.76 -15.54 23.68
CA ILE A 15 -34.59 -16.90 23.13
C ILE A 15 -35.05 -16.97 21.68
N ALA A 16 -36.03 -16.17 21.27
CA ALA A 16 -36.56 -16.19 19.88
C ALA A 16 -35.54 -15.66 18.84
N ASN A 17 -34.46 -14.97 19.25
CA ASN A 17 -33.44 -14.46 18.32
C ASN A 17 -32.27 -15.44 18.05
N ILE A 18 -32.25 -16.63 18.69
CA ILE A 18 -31.25 -17.66 18.42
C ILE A 18 -31.78 -18.60 17.31
N GLN A 19 -32.16 -18.02 16.19
CA GLN A 19 -32.23 -18.78 14.94
C GLN A 19 -30.82 -18.78 14.37
N ALA A 20 -30.00 -19.75 14.76
CA ALA A 20 -28.79 -20.11 14.03
C ALA A 20 -29.23 -20.42 12.59
N GLN A 21 -28.96 -19.47 11.69
CA GLN A 21 -29.22 -19.65 10.27
C GLN A 21 -28.33 -20.80 9.79
N ASN A 22 -28.87 -21.99 9.75
CA ASN A 22 -28.29 -23.14 9.05
C ASN A 22 -28.36 -22.88 7.53
N LYS A 23 -27.56 -21.86 7.08
CA LYS A 23 -27.38 -21.60 5.65
C LYS A 23 -26.67 -22.82 5.06
N LYS A 24 -27.41 -23.63 4.30
CA LYS A 24 -26.79 -24.70 3.51
C LYS A 24 -26.05 -24.04 2.37
N TRP A 25 -24.74 -24.19 2.37
CA TRP A 25 -23.87 -23.68 1.33
C TRP A 25 -23.87 -24.64 0.14
N SER A 26 -24.06 -24.11 -1.06
CA SER A 26 -23.77 -24.85 -2.28
C SER A 26 -22.27 -24.92 -2.51
N LEU A 27 -21.79 -25.93 -3.25
CA LEU A 27 -20.37 -26.04 -3.60
C LEU A 27 -19.83 -24.77 -4.24
N LYS A 28 -20.60 -24.15 -5.14
CA LYS A 28 -20.23 -22.89 -5.79
C LYS A 28 -20.06 -21.75 -4.77
N GLU A 29 -20.99 -21.61 -3.83
CA GLU A 29 -20.87 -20.58 -2.78
C GLU A 29 -19.65 -20.81 -1.89
N CYS A 30 -19.31 -22.08 -1.60
CA CYS A 30 -18.09 -22.39 -0.84
C CYS A 30 -16.82 -21.96 -1.60
N ILE A 31 -16.73 -22.25 -2.90
CA ILE A 31 -15.61 -21.88 -3.74
C ILE A 31 -15.50 -20.35 -3.82
N ASP A 32 -16.59 -19.66 -4.12
CA ASP A 32 -16.61 -18.20 -4.24
C ASP A 32 -16.21 -17.52 -2.90
N TYR A 33 -16.70 -18.05 -1.78
CA TYR A 33 -16.34 -17.58 -0.45
C TYR A 33 -14.86 -17.83 -0.14
N ALA A 34 -14.34 -19.01 -0.48
CA ALA A 34 -12.93 -19.35 -0.29
C ALA A 34 -12.02 -18.41 -1.08
N ILE A 35 -12.31 -18.15 -2.36
CA ILE A 35 -11.54 -17.25 -3.22
C ILE A 35 -11.55 -15.83 -2.65
N LEU A 36 -12.69 -15.32 -2.21
CA LEU A 36 -12.82 -13.97 -1.66
C LEU A 36 -12.06 -13.77 -0.34
N HIS A 37 -11.97 -14.82 0.49
CA HIS A 37 -11.42 -14.72 1.85
C HIS A 37 -10.01 -15.27 1.99
N ASN A 38 -9.54 -16.05 1.01
CA ASN A 38 -8.20 -16.63 1.05
C ASN A 38 -7.11 -15.57 1.03
N ILE A 39 -6.13 -15.74 1.92
CA ILE A 39 -5.03 -14.80 2.09
C ILE A 39 -4.06 -14.82 0.89
N GLU A 40 -3.82 -15.98 0.28
CA GLU A 40 -2.91 -16.12 -0.86
C GLU A 40 -3.47 -15.40 -2.09
N VAL A 41 -4.79 -15.51 -2.34
CA VAL A 41 -5.46 -14.75 -3.40
C VAL A 41 -5.34 -13.26 -3.17
N LYS A 42 -5.53 -12.78 -1.93
CA LYS A 42 -5.36 -11.37 -1.58
C LYS A 42 -3.91 -10.90 -1.75
N GLN A 43 -2.94 -11.73 -1.38
CA GLN A 43 -1.52 -11.43 -1.58
C GLN A 43 -1.17 -11.33 -3.06
N SER A 44 -1.65 -12.25 -3.91
CA SER A 44 -1.45 -12.20 -5.34
C SER A 44 -2.08 -10.96 -5.98
N GLN A 45 -3.29 -10.58 -5.56
CA GLN A 45 -3.93 -9.32 -5.98
C GLN A 45 -3.12 -8.09 -5.59
N ASN A 46 -2.58 -8.05 -4.37
CA ASN A 46 -1.74 -6.96 -3.91
C ASN A 46 -0.41 -6.91 -4.70
N ARG A 47 0.16 -8.07 -5.05
CA ARG A 47 1.35 -8.15 -5.92
C ARG A 47 1.07 -7.52 -7.28
N ILE A 48 -0.06 -7.85 -7.91
CA ILE A 48 -0.46 -7.25 -9.19
C ILE A 48 -0.62 -5.73 -9.06
N LYS A 49 -1.28 -5.26 -7.98
CA LYS A 49 -1.42 -3.81 -7.72
C LYS A 49 -0.06 -3.13 -7.57
N SER A 50 0.86 -3.73 -6.83
CA SER A 50 2.22 -3.22 -6.65
C SER A 50 2.96 -3.07 -7.98
N LEU A 51 2.90 -4.09 -8.85
CA LEU A 51 3.51 -4.06 -10.18
C LEU A 51 2.88 -2.98 -11.08
N LYS A 52 1.55 -2.76 -10.98
CA LYS A 52 0.86 -1.67 -11.71
C LYS A 52 1.30 -0.28 -11.23
N VAL A 53 1.53 -0.11 -9.93
CA VAL A 53 2.11 1.14 -9.38
C VAL A 53 3.55 1.33 -9.86
N GLU A 54 4.38 0.28 -9.80
CA GLU A 54 5.76 0.30 -10.31
C GLU A 54 5.80 0.71 -11.79
N ARG A 55 4.88 0.21 -12.61
CA ARG A 55 4.74 0.63 -14.02
C ARG A 55 4.48 2.13 -14.16
N ASN A 56 3.65 2.70 -13.29
CA ASN A 56 3.40 4.14 -13.30
C ASN A 56 4.66 4.92 -12.89
N THR A 57 5.39 4.45 -11.88
CA THR A 57 6.68 5.01 -11.47
C THR A 57 7.70 4.97 -12.61
N LEU A 58 7.81 3.84 -13.32
CA LEU A 58 8.70 3.73 -14.49
C LEU A 58 8.31 4.70 -15.60
N LYS A 59 7.01 4.93 -15.83
CA LYS A 59 6.55 5.94 -16.79
C LYS A 59 6.86 7.36 -16.32
N SER A 60 6.74 7.63 -15.03
CA SER A 60 7.07 8.93 -14.44
C SER A 60 8.56 9.26 -14.53
N SER A 61 9.44 8.27 -14.73
CA SER A 61 10.89 8.50 -14.94
C SER A 61 11.21 9.27 -16.23
N PHE A 62 10.24 9.50 -17.10
CA PHE A 62 10.38 10.39 -18.24
C PHE A 62 10.03 11.85 -17.92
N LEU A 63 9.47 12.11 -16.74
CA LEU A 63 9.14 13.46 -16.28
C LEU A 63 10.34 14.06 -15.53
N PRO A 64 10.45 15.41 -15.48
CA PRO A 64 11.47 16.05 -14.68
C PRO A 64 11.24 15.78 -13.18
N ASP A 65 12.32 15.48 -12.49
CA ASP A 65 12.37 15.40 -11.04
C ASP A 65 12.67 16.78 -10.46
N LEU A 66 11.80 17.27 -9.57
CA LEU A 66 11.91 18.58 -8.96
C LEU A 66 12.27 18.45 -7.49
N ASN A 67 13.44 18.95 -7.13
CA ASN A 67 13.93 18.96 -5.77
C ASN A 67 13.96 20.39 -5.24
N VAL A 68 13.33 20.63 -4.10
CA VAL A 68 13.33 21.91 -3.39
C VAL A 68 13.90 21.70 -2.00
N GLY A 69 14.90 22.47 -1.65
CA GLY A 69 15.54 22.43 -0.33
C GLY A 69 15.58 23.82 0.32
N ALA A 70 15.37 23.85 1.63
CA ALA A 70 15.60 25.02 2.46
C ALA A 70 16.40 24.60 3.69
N SER A 71 17.48 25.33 3.99
CA SER A 71 18.26 25.09 5.20
C SER A 71 18.58 26.39 5.91
N GLN A 72 18.58 26.30 7.24
CA GLN A 72 18.98 27.43 8.10
C GLN A 72 20.01 26.93 9.09
N ARG A 73 21.15 27.65 9.14
CA ARG A 73 22.26 27.36 10.04
C ARG A 73 22.48 28.53 10.97
N PHE A 74 22.58 28.22 12.25
CA PHE A 74 23.00 29.18 13.27
C PHE A 74 24.38 28.76 13.74
N SER A 75 25.33 29.70 13.73
CA SER A 75 26.68 29.53 14.26
C SER A 75 26.89 30.53 15.37
N PHE A 76 27.21 30.04 16.56
CA PHE A 76 27.50 30.83 17.74
C PHE A 76 28.96 30.61 18.12
N GLY A 77 29.71 31.68 18.42
CA GLY A 77 31.08 31.55 18.87
C GLY A 77 31.94 32.72 18.50
N ARG A 78 33.26 32.58 18.67
CA ARG A 78 34.24 33.59 18.32
C ARG A 78 34.73 33.39 16.89
N ALA A 79 34.63 34.40 16.08
CA ALA A 79 35.13 34.42 14.71
C ALA A 79 36.23 35.45 14.56
N LEU A 80 37.20 35.19 13.66
CA LEU A 80 38.24 36.13 13.31
C LEU A 80 37.66 37.24 12.42
N ASN A 81 37.81 38.48 12.84
CA ASN A 81 37.42 39.65 12.07
C ASN A 81 38.49 39.99 11.02
N GLN A 82 38.17 40.88 10.09
CA GLN A 82 39.12 41.33 9.04
C GLN A 82 40.40 41.92 9.60
N ASP A 83 40.36 42.45 10.82
CA ASP A 83 41.49 43.00 11.56
C ASP A 83 42.30 41.97 12.35
N ASN A 84 42.08 40.67 12.09
CA ASN A 84 42.75 39.53 12.74
C ASN A 84 42.51 39.46 14.27
N THR A 85 41.40 40.04 14.74
CA THR A 85 40.96 40.02 16.14
C THR A 85 39.78 39.06 16.32
N TYR A 86 39.73 38.35 17.46
CA TYR A 86 38.61 37.46 17.76
C TYR A 86 37.46 38.23 18.41
N GLU A 87 36.29 38.23 17.73
CA GLU A 87 35.07 38.82 18.27
C GLU A 87 33.98 37.75 18.40
N ASP A 88 33.05 37.95 19.36
CA ASP A 88 31.89 37.12 19.49
C ASP A 88 30.94 37.38 18.31
N SER A 89 30.74 36.33 17.49
CA SER A 89 29.96 36.41 16.26
C SER A 89 28.84 35.42 16.27
N ASN A 90 27.62 35.91 16.08
CA ASN A 90 26.42 35.11 15.87
C ASN A 90 26.05 35.21 14.39
N ILE A 91 26.26 34.12 13.64
CA ILE A 91 26.00 34.10 12.21
C ILE A 91 24.73 33.23 11.98
N GLN A 92 23.76 33.82 11.32
CA GLN A 92 22.60 33.12 10.80
C GLN A 92 22.71 33.08 9.28
N ASN A 93 22.73 31.87 8.74
CA ASN A 93 22.77 31.61 7.30
C ASN A 93 21.54 30.85 6.85
N SER A 94 20.81 31.42 5.90
CA SER A 94 19.64 30.78 5.28
C SER A 94 19.96 30.50 3.83
N SER A 95 19.76 29.25 3.38
CA SER A 95 19.95 28.91 1.97
C SER A 95 18.70 28.23 1.44
N PHE A 96 18.32 28.60 0.22
CA PHE A 96 17.22 28.00 -0.53
C PHE A 96 17.79 27.45 -1.84
N SER A 97 17.40 26.25 -2.18
CA SER A 97 17.78 25.61 -3.45
C SER A 97 16.57 25.05 -4.14
N ALA A 98 16.51 25.16 -5.45
CA ALA A 98 15.56 24.49 -6.29
C ALA A 98 16.32 23.92 -7.49
N SER A 99 16.16 22.64 -7.76
CA SER A 99 16.76 21.98 -8.92
C SER A 99 15.73 21.14 -9.63
N ALA A 100 15.80 21.13 -10.97
CA ALA A 100 14.99 20.27 -11.81
C ALA A 100 15.94 19.46 -12.70
N GLU A 101 15.77 18.12 -12.70
CA GLU A 101 16.59 17.22 -13.49
C GLU A 101 15.68 16.33 -14.34
N MET A 102 15.98 16.20 -15.62
CA MET A 102 15.25 15.37 -16.55
C MET A 102 16.22 14.57 -17.40
N PRO A 103 16.17 13.21 -17.37
CA PRO A 103 16.98 12.39 -18.24
C PRO A 103 16.45 12.44 -19.68
N LEU A 104 17.20 13.04 -20.61
CA LEU A 104 16.81 13.14 -22.01
C LEU A 104 16.98 11.82 -22.75
N PHE A 105 17.99 11.03 -22.39
CA PHE A 105 18.28 9.75 -23.00
C PHE A 105 18.91 8.77 -22.01
N THR A 106 18.32 7.59 -21.84
CA THR A 106 18.76 6.55 -20.92
C THR A 106 19.21 5.27 -21.63
N GLY A 107 19.57 5.34 -22.95
CA GLY A 107 19.95 4.15 -23.71
C GLY A 107 18.85 3.08 -23.78
N PHE A 108 17.58 3.50 -23.92
CA PHE A 108 16.40 2.61 -23.95
C PHE A 108 16.15 1.80 -22.68
N LYS A 109 16.93 2.01 -21.60
CA LYS A 109 16.79 1.27 -20.34
C LYS A 109 15.39 1.41 -19.74
N THR A 110 14.86 2.62 -19.70
CA THR A 110 13.52 2.90 -19.15
C THR A 110 12.43 2.22 -19.98
N SER A 111 12.51 2.27 -21.30
CA SER A 111 11.57 1.59 -22.22
C SER A 111 11.60 0.07 -22.05
N ALA A 112 12.80 -0.51 -21.96
CA ALA A 112 12.97 -1.94 -21.69
C ALA A 112 12.42 -2.35 -20.33
N SER A 113 12.61 -1.51 -19.28
CA SER A 113 12.07 -1.75 -17.95
C SER A 113 10.54 -1.72 -17.93
N ILE A 114 9.91 -0.81 -18.66
CA ILE A 114 8.44 -0.76 -18.81
C ILE A 114 7.92 -2.01 -19.51
N THR A 115 8.63 -2.46 -20.56
CA THR A 115 8.25 -3.68 -21.28
C THR A 115 8.40 -4.91 -20.38
N ARG A 116 9.49 -5.02 -19.64
CA ARG A 116 9.69 -6.09 -18.65
C ARG A 116 8.55 -6.10 -17.61
N ASN A 117 8.27 -4.95 -17.00
CA ASN A 117 7.20 -4.85 -16.01
C ASN A 117 5.82 -5.24 -16.56
N LYS A 118 5.57 -5.00 -17.86
CA LYS A 118 4.35 -5.50 -18.54
C LYS A 118 4.26 -7.03 -18.48
N PHE A 119 5.36 -7.74 -18.75
CA PHE A 119 5.40 -9.20 -18.66
C PHE A 119 5.33 -9.69 -17.21
N ASP A 120 5.94 -8.98 -16.27
CA ASP A 120 5.85 -9.29 -14.85
C ASP A 120 4.38 -9.20 -14.34
N ILE A 121 3.61 -8.22 -14.82
CA ILE A 121 2.17 -8.13 -14.54
C ILE A 121 1.41 -9.32 -15.11
N LEU A 122 1.64 -9.69 -16.37
CA LEU A 122 0.98 -10.85 -17.00
C LEU A 122 1.32 -12.15 -16.26
N ALA A 123 2.56 -12.34 -15.88
CA ALA A 123 3.00 -13.49 -15.09
C ALA A 123 2.31 -13.53 -13.70
N ALA A 124 2.17 -12.38 -13.04
CA ALA A 124 1.48 -12.29 -11.76
C ALA A 124 -0.03 -12.55 -11.89
N GLU A 125 -0.66 -12.12 -12.98
CA GLU A 125 -2.08 -12.38 -13.27
C GLU A 125 -2.30 -13.89 -13.53
N ALA A 126 -1.45 -14.54 -14.29
CA ALA A 126 -1.50 -15.99 -14.52
C ALA A 126 -1.27 -16.79 -13.21
N ASN A 127 -0.32 -16.34 -12.38
CA ASN A 127 -0.09 -16.97 -11.07
C ASN A 127 -1.29 -16.84 -10.13
N LYS A 128 -1.99 -15.70 -10.14
CA LYS A 128 -3.23 -15.52 -9.39
C LYS A 128 -4.30 -16.53 -9.83
N GLU A 129 -4.48 -16.70 -11.14
CA GLU A 129 -5.43 -17.66 -11.69
C GLU A 129 -5.07 -19.10 -11.27
N LEU A 130 -3.79 -19.46 -11.27
CA LEU A 130 -3.32 -20.75 -10.79
C LEU A 130 -3.69 -20.97 -9.31
N ILE A 131 -3.50 -19.96 -8.45
CA ILE A 131 -3.87 -20.03 -7.03
C ILE A 131 -5.39 -20.22 -6.88
N GLU A 132 -6.20 -19.47 -7.63
CA GLU A 132 -7.66 -19.58 -7.60
C GLU A 132 -8.14 -20.98 -8.06
N ASN A 133 -7.55 -21.53 -9.10
CA ASN A 133 -7.85 -22.87 -9.61
C ASN A 133 -7.46 -23.95 -8.60
N ASN A 134 -6.27 -23.86 -8.01
CA ASN A 134 -5.83 -24.81 -6.98
C ASN A 134 -6.74 -24.77 -5.75
N LEU A 135 -7.15 -23.56 -5.32
CA LEU A 135 -8.08 -23.39 -4.22
C LEU A 135 -9.44 -24.02 -4.53
N SER A 136 -9.96 -23.82 -5.74
CA SER A 136 -11.22 -24.42 -6.19
C SER A 136 -11.16 -25.94 -6.18
N LEU A 137 -10.06 -26.53 -6.67
CA LEU A 137 -9.83 -27.97 -6.62
C LEU A 137 -9.76 -28.51 -5.18
N ASN A 138 -9.05 -27.78 -4.30
CA ASN A 138 -8.98 -28.18 -2.89
C ASN A 138 -10.35 -28.17 -2.22
N VAL A 139 -11.16 -27.13 -2.43
CA VAL A 139 -12.52 -27.05 -1.87
C VAL A 139 -13.44 -28.14 -2.44
N THR A 140 -13.22 -28.59 -3.68
CA THR A 140 -14.02 -29.63 -4.32
C THR A 140 -13.65 -31.03 -3.79
N ASN A 141 -12.41 -31.23 -3.36
CA ASN A 141 -11.91 -32.52 -2.86
C ASN A 141 -12.22 -32.80 -1.39
N TYR A 142 -12.76 -31.83 -0.64
CA TYR A 142 -13.23 -31.94 0.75
C TYR A 142 -14.75 -32.13 0.82
#